data_b6f7616a990d974bb88f0e81ae86d722
#
_entry.id   b6f7616a990d974bb88f0e81ae86d722
#
_cell.length_a   1.000
_cell.length_b   1.000
_cell.length_c   1.000
_cell.angle_alpha   90.00
_cell.angle_beta   90.00
_cell.angle_gamma   90.00
#
_symmetry.space_group_name_H-M   'P 1'
#
loop_
_entity.id
_entity.type
_entity.pdbx_description
1 polymer ?
#
loop_
_entity_poly.entity_id
_entity_poly.type
_entity_poly.pdbx_seq_one_letter_code
_entity_poly.pdbx_strand_id
1 'polypeptide(L)'
;MALKSAVYAADTAAAAIAAGDISADGLAEYPGLWKDEFPPYDKILRGKNALFDLTDEEMSVMARCFPDEMGDMGVSGKAMVGLRLLVRRPGLYLKKVVPAMLAFGYSRAKYYGW
;
A
#
# COMPACT_ATOMS: atom_id res chain seq x y z
N MET A 1 8.15 -9.26 -0.48
CA MET A 1 7.21 -9.71 -1.53
C MET A 1 7.81 -10.78 -2.42
N ALA A 2 8.94 -10.56 -3.11
CA ALA A 2 9.51 -11.50 -4.09
C ALA A 2 9.74 -12.93 -3.54
N LEU A 3 10.35 -13.07 -2.36
CA LEU A 3 10.62 -14.38 -1.78
C LEU A 3 9.34 -15.19 -1.49
N LYS A 4 8.30 -14.53 -0.96
CA LYS A 4 7.04 -15.21 -0.65
C LYS A 4 6.28 -15.60 -1.91
N SER A 5 6.29 -14.75 -2.94
CA SER A 5 5.76 -15.08 -4.26
C SER A 5 6.48 -16.26 -4.90
N ALA A 6 7.82 -16.35 -4.74
CA ALA A 6 8.61 -17.46 -5.23
C ALA A 6 8.26 -18.79 -4.53
N VAL A 7 7.98 -18.76 -3.22
CA VAL A 7 7.51 -19.96 -2.49
C VAL A 7 6.19 -20.45 -3.07
N TYR A 8 5.19 -19.58 -3.23
CA TYR A 8 3.90 -19.97 -3.82
C TYR A 8 4.05 -20.52 -5.25
N ALA A 9 4.91 -19.90 -6.05
CA ALA A 9 5.18 -20.39 -7.41
C ALA A 9 5.82 -21.79 -7.39
N ALA A 10 6.79 -22.02 -6.49
CA ALA A 10 7.46 -23.31 -6.36
C ALA A 10 6.50 -24.40 -5.87
N ASP A 11 5.69 -24.12 -4.86
CA ASP A 11 4.72 -25.06 -4.31
C ASP A 11 3.66 -25.42 -5.35
N THR A 12 3.10 -24.46 -6.07
CA THR A 12 2.15 -24.70 -7.16
C THR A 12 2.75 -25.52 -8.28
N ALA A 13 3.98 -25.18 -8.70
CA ALA A 13 4.67 -25.93 -9.74
C ALA A 13 4.98 -27.39 -9.32
N ALA A 14 5.41 -27.59 -8.08
CA ALA A 14 5.67 -28.93 -7.54
C ALA A 14 4.39 -29.78 -7.49
N ALA A 15 3.27 -29.19 -7.06
CA ALA A 15 1.97 -29.85 -7.03
C ALA A 15 1.49 -30.23 -8.45
N ALA A 16 1.62 -29.31 -9.42
CA ALA A 16 1.24 -29.54 -10.82
C ALA A 16 2.07 -30.67 -11.45
N ILE A 17 3.37 -30.71 -11.19
CA ILE A 17 4.27 -31.78 -11.67
C ILE A 17 3.86 -33.11 -11.03
N ALA A 18 3.61 -33.15 -9.73
CA ALA A 18 3.21 -34.37 -9.03
C ALA A 18 1.86 -34.89 -9.51
N ALA A 19 0.94 -34.02 -9.88
CA ALA A 19 -0.37 -34.36 -10.47
C ALA A 19 -0.27 -34.74 -11.98
N GLY A 20 0.84 -34.48 -12.63
CA GLY A 20 1.00 -34.68 -14.08
C GLY A 20 0.24 -33.66 -14.93
N ASP A 21 -0.23 -32.57 -14.32
CA ASP A 21 -0.95 -31.49 -15.00
C ASP A 21 -0.18 -30.17 -14.91
N ILE A 22 0.63 -29.92 -15.92
CA ILE A 22 1.41 -28.69 -16.09
C ILE A 22 0.70 -27.66 -16.98
N SER A 23 -0.59 -27.85 -17.26
CA SER A 23 -1.41 -26.93 -18.02
C SER A 23 -1.68 -25.63 -17.24
N ALA A 24 -2.32 -24.66 -17.92
CA ALA A 24 -2.77 -23.43 -17.26
C ALA A 24 -3.75 -23.71 -16.10
N ASP A 25 -4.55 -24.76 -16.22
CA ASP A 25 -5.50 -25.18 -15.19
C ASP A 25 -4.80 -25.76 -13.97
N GLY A 26 -3.80 -26.63 -14.17
CA GLY A 26 -2.96 -27.16 -13.10
C GLY A 26 -2.16 -26.08 -12.34
N LEU A 27 -1.89 -24.95 -12.97
CA LEU A 27 -1.18 -23.81 -12.37
C LEU A 27 -2.13 -22.68 -11.88
N ALA A 28 -3.45 -22.83 -12.02
CA ALA A 28 -4.43 -21.79 -11.76
C ALA A 28 -4.51 -21.35 -10.28
N GLU A 29 -4.01 -22.16 -9.33
CA GLU A 29 -3.99 -21.83 -7.92
C GLU A 29 -3.05 -20.65 -7.61
N TYR A 30 -1.91 -20.54 -8.29
CA TYR A 30 -0.91 -19.50 -8.02
C TYR A 30 -1.46 -18.06 -8.08
N PRO A 31 -2.20 -17.63 -9.12
CA PRO A 31 -2.82 -16.31 -9.13
C PRO A 31 -3.77 -16.03 -7.98
N GLY A 32 -4.48 -17.06 -7.48
CA GLY A 32 -5.34 -16.97 -6.29
C GLY A 32 -4.54 -16.66 -5.04
N LEU A 33 -3.55 -17.50 -4.74
CA LEU A 33 -2.64 -17.33 -3.60
C LEU A 33 -1.96 -15.97 -3.61
N TRP A 34 -1.53 -15.52 -4.79
CA TRP A 34 -0.89 -14.22 -4.95
C TRP A 34 -1.86 -13.06 -4.66
N LYS A 35 -3.09 -13.11 -5.17
CA LYS A 35 -4.11 -12.07 -4.96
C LYS A 35 -4.57 -11.99 -3.52
N ASP A 36 -4.66 -13.13 -2.82
CA ASP A 36 -5.09 -13.18 -1.43
C ASP A 36 -4.00 -12.66 -0.48
N GLU A 37 -2.75 -12.93 -0.81
CA GLU A 37 -1.62 -12.53 0.02
C GLU A 37 -1.22 -11.08 -0.23
N PHE A 38 -1.12 -10.64 -1.48
CA PHE A 38 -0.61 -9.33 -1.82
C PHE A 38 -1.73 -8.30 -1.98
N PRO A 39 -1.52 -7.06 -1.50
CA PRO A 39 -2.53 -6.02 -1.65
C PRO A 39 -2.77 -5.69 -3.13
N PRO A 40 -3.96 -5.20 -3.46
CA PRO A 40 -4.28 -4.84 -4.84
C PRO A 40 -3.30 -3.79 -5.36
N TYR A 41 -2.56 -4.15 -6.40
CA TYR A 41 -1.50 -3.33 -6.99
C TYR A 41 -1.99 -1.94 -7.43
N ASP A 42 -3.22 -1.87 -7.96
CA ASP A 42 -3.85 -0.62 -8.39
C ASP A 42 -4.00 0.40 -7.23
N LYS A 43 -4.28 -0.06 -6.01
CA LYS A 43 -4.38 0.80 -4.83
C LYS A 43 -3.02 1.33 -4.39
N ILE A 44 -2.00 0.47 -4.42
CA ILE A 44 -0.61 0.88 -4.12
C ILE A 44 -0.12 1.86 -5.17
N LEU A 45 -0.33 1.57 -6.45
CA LEU A 45 0.07 2.44 -7.55
C LEU A 45 -0.61 3.80 -7.48
N ARG A 46 -1.91 3.83 -7.17
CA ARG A 46 -2.66 5.08 -6.96
C ARG A 46 -2.07 5.92 -5.81
N GLY A 47 -1.76 5.30 -4.69
CA GLY A 47 -1.13 5.98 -3.56
C GLY A 47 0.28 6.48 -3.88
N LYS A 48 1.07 5.68 -4.59
CA LYS A 48 2.38 6.08 -5.10
C LYS A 48 2.27 7.31 -6.01
N ASN A 49 1.43 7.25 -7.04
CA ASN A 49 1.26 8.35 -7.98
C ASN A 49 0.79 9.62 -7.26
N ALA A 50 -0.15 9.50 -6.31
CA ALA A 50 -0.61 10.64 -5.52
C ALA A 50 0.52 11.34 -4.74
N LEU A 51 1.55 10.60 -4.30
CA LEU A 51 2.73 11.19 -3.65
C LEU A 51 3.71 11.81 -4.65
N PHE A 52 3.94 11.15 -5.78
CA PHE A 52 4.87 11.65 -6.79
C PHE A 52 4.34 12.86 -7.56
N ASP A 53 3.01 13.03 -7.60
CA ASP A 53 2.34 14.18 -8.22
C ASP A 53 2.21 15.39 -7.27
N LEU A 54 2.81 15.34 -6.06
CA LEU A 54 2.83 16.47 -5.15
C LEU A 54 3.71 17.60 -5.71
N THR A 55 3.17 18.80 -5.73
CA THR A 55 3.96 20.00 -6.05
C THR A 55 4.72 20.50 -4.82
N ASP A 56 5.75 21.33 -5.02
CA ASP A 56 6.51 21.95 -3.93
C ASP A 56 5.63 22.79 -3.01
N GLU A 57 4.61 23.47 -3.57
CA GLU A 57 3.63 24.21 -2.78
C GLU A 57 2.80 23.27 -1.90
N GLU A 58 2.31 22.16 -2.46
CA GLU A 58 1.54 21.18 -1.72
C GLU A 58 2.37 20.52 -0.61
N MET A 59 3.63 20.18 -0.89
CA MET A 59 4.57 19.67 0.12
C MET A 59 4.81 20.68 1.23
N SER A 60 4.97 21.95 0.89
CA SER A 60 5.13 23.04 1.88
C SER A 60 3.89 23.21 2.75
N VAL A 61 2.70 23.11 2.18
CA VAL A 61 1.44 23.16 2.95
C VAL A 61 1.32 21.96 3.89
N MET A 62 1.69 20.77 3.39
CA MET A 62 1.70 19.56 4.23
C MET A 62 2.67 19.71 5.40
N ALA A 63 3.91 20.14 5.13
CA ALA A 63 4.94 20.33 6.16
C ALA A 63 4.46 21.26 7.29
N ARG A 64 3.80 22.37 6.95
CA ARG A 64 3.24 23.31 7.95
C ARG A 64 2.07 22.77 8.76
N CYS A 65 1.50 21.64 8.39
CA CYS A 65 0.44 20.99 9.14
C CYS A 65 0.96 19.97 10.15
N PHE A 66 2.20 19.50 9.97
CA PHE A 66 2.87 18.61 10.90
C PHE A 66 3.49 19.40 12.06
N PRO A 67 3.62 18.81 13.25
CA PRO A 67 4.40 19.38 14.33
C PRO A 67 5.90 19.35 13.98
N ASP A 68 6.69 20.24 14.60
CA ASP A 68 8.13 20.34 14.39
C ASP A 68 8.86 19.04 14.79
N GLU A 69 8.33 18.32 15.78
CA GLU A 69 8.82 17.01 16.18
C GLU A 69 7.84 15.92 15.74
N MET A 70 8.30 15.08 14.81
CA MET A 70 7.54 13.92 14.31
C MET A 70 7.71 12.66 15.16
N GLY A 71 8.26 12.77 16.38
CA GLY A 71 8.38 11.66 17.33
C GLY A 71 7.06 10.89 17.50
N ASP A 72 6.81 10.25 18.59
CA ASP A 72 5.62 9.42 18.83
C ASP A 72 4.29 10.19 18.76
N MET A 73 3.91 10.56 17.53
CA MET A 73 2.63 11.22 17.28
C MET A 73 1.49 10.22 17.52
N GLY A 74 0.83 10.35 18.67
CA GLY A 74 -0.34 9.54 19.01
C GLY A 74 -1.49 9.69 18.00
N VAL A 75 -2.53 8.90 18.18
CA VAL A 75 -3.72 8.90 17.29
C VAL A 75 -4.35 10.30 17.21
N SER A 76 -4.43 11.02 18.34
CA SER A 76 -4.95 12.39 18.40
C SER A 76 -4.15 13.39 17.57
N GLY A 77 -2.82 13.30 17.60
CA GLY A 77 -1.94 14.13 16.78
C GLY A 77 -2.13 13.89 15.28
N LYS A 78 -2.23 12.63 14.88
CA LYS A 78 -2.50 12.24 13.47
C LYS A 78 -3.86 12.77 13.01
N ALA A 79 -4.89 12.65 13.83
CA ALA A 79 -6.21 13.17 13.54
C ALA A 79 -6.20 14.72 13.39
N MET A 80 -5.47 15.43 14.26
CA MET A 80 -5.34 16.87 14.20
C MET A 80 -4.64 17.34 12.91
N VAL A 81 -3.55 16.67 12.50
CA VAL A 81 -2.88 16.94 11.22
C VAL A 81 -3.83 16.73 10.05
N GLY A 82 -4.56 15.62 10.05
CA GLY A 82 -5.57 15.32 9.03
C GLY A 82 -6.64 16.40 8.95
N LEU A 83 -7.16 16.84 10.09
CA LEU A 83 -8.18 17.91 10.17
C LEU A 83 -7.63 19.24 9.65
N ARG A 84 -6.42 19.64 10.04
CA ARG A 84 -5.75 20.86 9.55
C ARG A 84 -5.59 20.85 8.03
N LEU A 85 -5.17 19.73 7.47
CA LEU A 85 -5.03 19.55 6.01
C LEU A 85 -6.39 19.60 5.31
N LEU A 86 -7.40 18.92 5.86
CA LEU A 86 -8.74 18.92 5.30
C LEU A 86 -9.36 20.33 5.27
N VAL A 87 -9.17 21.11 6.32
CA VAL A 87 -9.71 22.50 6.39
C VAL A 87 -8.94 23.43 5.45
N ARG A 88 -7.60 23.33 5.40
CA ARG A 88 -6.77 24.25 4.59
C ARG A 88 -6.78 23.94 3.10
N ARG A 89 -6.74 22.65 2.74
CA ARG A 89 -6.65 22.18 1.34
C ARG A 89 -7.43 20.86 1.18
N PRO A 90 -8.76 20.87 1.16
CA PRO A 90 -9.58 19.67 1.09
C PRO A 90 -9.26 18.82 -0.15
N GLY A 91 -9.00 19.45 -1.29
CA GLY A 91 -8.61 18.74 -2.53
C GLY A 91 -7.31 17.97 -2.39
N LEU A 92 -6.29 18.56 -1.78
CA LEU A 92 -5.01 17.90 -1.49
C LEU A 92 -5.23 16.70 -0.55
N TYR A 93 -5.97 16.91 0.54
CA TYR A 93 -6.23 15.86 1.51
C TYR A 93 -6.94 14.66 0.90
N LEU A 94 -8.06 14.87 0.22
CA LEU A 94 -8.90 13.80 -0.31
C LEU A 94 -8.29 13.10 -1.52
N LYS A 95 -7.62 13.84 -2.42
CA LYS A 95 -7.12 13.30 -3.69
C LYS A 95 -5.70 12.73 -3.62
N LYS A 96 -4.88 13.20 -2.68
CA LYS A 96 -3.47 12.79 -2.57
C LYS A 96 -3.13 12.15 -1.23
N VAL A 97 -3.45 12.79 -0.10
CA VAL A 97 -3.07 12.28 1.22
C VAL A 97 -3.82 11.01 1.58
N VAL A 98 -5.14 10.97 1.40
CA VAL A 98 -5.94 9.77 1.73
C VAL A 98 -5.53 8.56 0.88
N PRO A 99 -5.40 8.63 -0.45
CA PRO A 99 -4.90 7.50 -1.25
C PRO A 99 -3.52 7.03 -0.84
N ALA A 100 -2.61 7.96 -0.52
CA ALA A 100 -1.27 7.62 -0.05
C ALA A 100 -1.32 6.89 1.31
N MET A 101 -2.08 7.40 2.28
CA MET A 101 -2.25 6.75 3.59
C MET A 101 -2.84 5.35 3.47
N LEU A 102 -3.84 5.16 2.62
CA LEU A 102 -4.43 3.85 2.36
C LEU A 102 -3.41 2.88 1.74
N ALA A 103 -2.62 3.34 0.77
CA ALA A 103 -1.56 2.53 0.16
C ALA A 103 -0.51 2.09 1.20
N PHE A 104 -0.07 3.00 2.07
CA PHE A 104 0.84 2.68 3.18
C PHE A 104 0.19 1.75 4.21
N GLY A 105 -1.08 1.92 4.51
CA GLY A 105 -1.83 1.03 5.41
C GLY A 105 -1.85 -0.42 4.90
N TYR A 106 -2.09 -0.61 3.61
CA TYR A 106 -2.03 -1.94 2.98
C TYR A 106 -0.64 -2.56 3.08
N SER A 107 0.41 -1.78 2.85
CA SER A 107 1.79 -2.26 2.94
C SER A 107 2.17 -2.68 4.35
N ARG A 108 1.78 -1.89 5.36
CA ARG A 108 2.12 -2.15 6.77
C ARG A 108 1.39 -3.34 7.37
N ALA A 109 0.09 -3.45 7.11
CA ALA A 109 -0.76 -4.39 7.84
C ALA A 109 -0.43 -5.86 7.55
N LYS A 110 0.07 -6.17 6.36
CA LYS A 110 0.18 -7.55 5.91
C LYS A 110 1.62 -8.04 5.71
N TYR A 111 2.56 -7.15 5.37
CA TYR A 111 3.88 -7.58 4.86
C TYR A 111 5.08 -7.18 5.70
N TYR A 112 4.99 -6.19 6.54
CA TYR A 112 6.15 -5.65 7.24
C TYR A 112 6.13 -5.87 8.74
N GLY A 113 5.05 -6.41 9.30
CA GLY A 113 4.99 -6.85 10.70
C GLY A 113 5.27 -5.76 11.74
N TRP A 114 5.03 -4.51 11.39
CA TRP A 114 5.36 -3.36 12.25
C TRP A 114 4.13 -2.63 12.75
#